data_3bbcd0ed12bf0746fba94a2e2b1566e7
#
_entry.id   3bbcd0ed12bf0746fba94a2e2b1566e7
#
_cell.length_a   1.000
_cell.length_b   1.000
_cell.length_c   1.000
_cell.angle_alpha   90.00
_cell.angle_beta   90.00
_cell.angle_gamma   90.00
#
_symmetry.space_group_name_H-M   'P 1'
#
loop_
_entity.id
_entity.type
_entity.pdbx_description
1 polymer ?
#
loop_
_entity_poly.entity_id
_entity_poly.type
_entity_poly.pdbx_seq_one_letter_code
_entity_poly.pdbx_strand_id
1 'polypeptide(L)'
;MSLDKFVEGEETPSGPPLLTSKNWKHFLEKYGIFSDSLWLIGARDKSGGHGSLHHGGFIPQLPRQGILRFTKPFELVIDGFLGYGTTLIECKRWGRNGIGVELSHKMADLATSRVTKEPDPYKVTVKIVEGDSTKEDFDALIKDSGFENASLVILHPPYHDIIKYDDDLRNLCNASDLESFLKMYRDVVKNSTSPLKKEGYLEVVIGDKYVSGEWIPLGFYVMRETMDEGFKLKSICIKNIEETMAKRHMINLWKFRTLKSGSHFFKHEYILFFQKRA
;
A
#
# COMPACT_ATOMS: atom_id res chain seq x y z
N MET A 1 -16.68 -10.79 -17.96
CA MET A 1 -15.80 -11.33 -19.00
C MET A 1 -14.82 -12.25 -18.30
N SER A 2 -14.92 -13.56 -18.54
CA SER A 2 -14.15 -14.58 -17.84
C SER A 2 -12.67 -14.51 -18.27
N LEU A 3 -11.77 -14.57 -17.29
CA LEU A 3 -10.31 -14.56 -17.47
C LEU A 3 -9.72 -15.88 -18.05
N ASP A 4 -10.56 -16.80 -18.50
CA ASP A 4 -10.17 -18.17 -18.86
C ASP A 4 -9.80 -18.36 -20.35
N LYS A 5 -9.48 -17.28 -21.07
CA LYS A 5 -8.95 -17.39 -22.43
C LYS A 5 -7.55 -16.79 -22.52
N PHE A 6 -6.60 -17.38 -21.83
CA PHE A 6 -5.20 -17.13 -22.12
C PHE A 6 -4.62 -18.30 -22.92
N VAL A 7 -4.12 -17.93 -24.07
CA VAL A 7 -3.51 -18.70 -25.11
C VAL A 7 -2.45 -19.66 -24.53
N GLU A 8 -2.63 -20.94 -24.76
CA GLU A 8 -1.57 -21.95 -24.68
C GLU A 8 -0.49 -21.58 -25.70
N GLY A 9 0.75 -21.39 -25.24
CA GLY A 9 1.89 -21.38 -26.14
C GLY A 9 2.97 -20.30 -26.01
N GLU A 10 2.95 -19.42 -24.99
CA GLU A 10 4.12 -18.58 -24.74
C GLU A 10 4.91 -19.08 -23.53
N GLU A 11 6.17 -19.43 -23.74
CA GLU A 11 7.13 -19.74 -22.68
C GLU A 11 7.11 -18.64 -21.63
N THR A 12 6.76 -18.98 -20.39
CA THR A 12 6.93 -18.06 -19.27
C THR A 12 8.40 -17.69 -19.20
N PRO A 13 8.77 -16.39 -19.21
CA PRO A 13 10.15 -16.00 -19.02
C PRO A 13 10.70 -16.68 -17.77
N SER A 14 11.89 -17.23 -17.84
CA SER A 14 12.54 -18.00 -16.76
C SER A 14 12.89 -17.16 -15.51
N GLY A 15 12.45 -15.89 -15.43
CA GLY A 15 12.74 -14.95 -14.36
C GLY A 15 11.58 -14.05 -13.98
N PRO A 16 11.77 -13.23 -12.91
CA PRO A 16 10.76 -12.26 -12.46
C PRO A 16 10.41 -11.23 -13.53
N PRO A 17 9.16 -10.76 -13.59
CA PRO A 17 8.71 -9.82 -14.62
C PRO A 17 9.45 -8.47 -14.52
N LEU A 18 9.85 -7.94 -15.67
CA LEU A 18 10.51 -6.65 -15.82
C LEU A 18 9.83 -5.82 -16.90
N LEU A 19 9.34 -4.63 -16.53
CA LEU A 19 8.79 -3.65 -17.48
C LEU A 19 9.91 -3.00 -18.29
N THR A 20 9.74 -3.01 -19.62
CA THR A 20 10.67 -2.39 -20.56
C THR A 20 9.93 -1.60 -21.63
N SER A 21 10.65 -0.74 -22.37
CA SER A 21 10.08 -0.03 -23.51
C SER A 21 9.63 -0.95 -24.66
N LYS A 22 10.08 -2.20 -24.68
CA LYS A 22 9.73 -3.17 -25.75
C LYS A 22 8.49 -4.00 -25.41
N ASN A 23 8.23 -4.26 -24.11
CA ASN A 23 7.15 -5.16 -23.69
C ASN A 23 5.97 -4.45 -23.00
N TRP A 24 5.96 -3.13 -22.91
CA TRP A 24 5.05 -2.40 -22.03
C TRP A 24 3.56 -2.70 -22.27
N LYS A 25 3.11 -2.85 -23.55
CA LYS A 25 1.71 -3.16 -23.87
C LYS A 25 1.29 -4.51 -23.27
N HIS A 26 2.03 -5.56 -23.63
CA HIS A 26 1.81 -6.90 -23.11
C HIS A 26 1.93 -6.94 -21.59
N PHE A 27 2.89 -6.20 -21.02
CA PHE A 27 3.10 -6.12 -19.58
C PHE A 27 1.89 -5.52 -18.86
N LEU A 28 1.31 -4.43 -19.37
CA LEU A 28 0.12 -3.80 -18.80
C LEU A 28 -1.06 -4.80 -18.79
N GLU A 29 -1.31 -5.45 -19.91
CA GLU A 29 -2.41 -6.41 -20.07
C GLU A 29 -2.22 -7.65 -19.19
N LYS A 30 -1.05 -8.27 -19.26
CA LYS A 30 -0.72 -9.52 -18.54
C LYS A 30 -0.78 -9.37 -17.02
N TYR A 31 -0.28 -8.27 -16.50
CA TYR A 31 -0.15 -8.08 -15.05
C TYR A 31 -1.20 -7.14 -14.45
N GLY A 32 -2.12 -6.64 -15.26
CA GLY A 32 -3.20 -5.74 -14.81
C GLY A 32 -2.67 -4.41 -14.30
N ILE A 33 -1.67 -3.83 -14.99
CA ILE A 33 -1.07 -2.55 -14.62
C ILE A 33 -1.86 -1.42 -15.27
N PHE A 34 -2.29 -0.46 -14.47
CA PHE A 34 -3.04 0.70 -14.94
C PHE A 34 -2.10 1.79 -15.44
N SER A 35 -2.39 2.36 -16.61
CA SER A 35 -1.73 3.57 -17.14
C SER A 35 -2.51 4.84 -16.82
N ASP A 36 -3.78 4.71 -16.50
CA ASP A 36 -4.71 5.80 -16.23
C ASP A 36 -4.70 6.21 -14.74
N SER A 37 -5.18 7.40 -14.44
CA SER A 37 -5.28 7.89 -13.07
C SER A 37 -6.59 7.48 -12.37
N LEU A 38 -7.56 6.93 -13.07
CA LEU A 38 -8.80 6.41 -12.50
C LEU A 38 -8.79 4.88 -12.57
N TRP A 39 -8.69 4.23 -11.41
CA TRP A 39 -8.61 2.79 -11.30
C TRP A 39 -9.95 2.19 -10.89
N LEU A 40 -10.61 1.56 -11.82
CA LEU A 40 -11.83 0.81 -11.58
C LEU A 40 -11.45 -0.66 -11.31
N ILE A 41 -11.15 -0.94 -10.06
CA ILE A 41 -10.75 -2.27 -9.61
C ILE A 41 -12.00 -3.03 -9.17
N GLY A 42 -12.21 -4.19 -9.76
CA GLY A 42 -13.29 -5.11 -9.41
C GLY A 42 -12.98 -5.91 -8.13
N ALA A 43 -13.20 -7.21 -8.18
CA ALA A 43 -12.99 -8.04 -7.00
C ALA A 43 -11.52 -8.06 -6.54
N ARG A 44 -11.36 -8.09 -5.21
CA ARG A 44 -10.07 -8.30 -4.57
C ARG A 44 -9.49 -9.65 -4.97
N ASP A 45 -8.20 -9.70 -5.29
CA ASP A 45 -7.46 -10.94 -5.41
C ASP A 45 -7.40 -11.66 -4.05
N LYS A 46 -7.86 -12.92 -4.01
CA LYS A 46 -7.89 -13.76 -2.80
C LYS A 46 -6.99 -14.98 -2.93
N SER A 47 -6.23 -15.08 -4.00
CA SER A 47 -5.38 -16.24 -4.28
C SER A 47 -4.20 -16.34 -3.31
N GLY A 48 -3.71 -17.56 -3.11
CA GLY A 48 -2.52 -17.83 -2.28
C GLY A 48 -2.62 -17.30 -0.86
N GLY A 49 -1.58 -16.66 -0.39
CA GLY A 49 -1.47 -16.06 0.94
C GLY A 49 -2.43 -14.90 1.21
N HIS A 50 -3.02 -14.30 0.16
CA HIS A 50 -3.94 -13.16 0.36
C HIS A 50 -5.24 -13.53 1.07
N GLY A 51 -5.84 -14.69 0.76
CA GLY A 51 -7.05 -15.19 1.42
C GLY A 51 -8.16 -14.13 1.59
N SER A 52 -9.09 -14.40 2.52
CA SER A 52 -10.09 -13.42 2.93
C SER A 52 -9.50 -12.44 3.92
N LEU A 53 -9.69 -11.14 3.72
CA LEU A 53 -9.33 -10.12 4.71
C LEU A 53 -10.52 -9.71 5.55
N HIS A 54 -10.22 -9.37 6.79
CA HIS A 54 -11.07 -8.57 7.65
C HIS A 54 -10.91 -7.07 7.34
N HIS A 55 -11.60 -6.19 8.05
CA HIS A 55 -11.60 -4.74 7.81
C HIS A 55 -10.18 -4.12 7.85
N GLY A 56 -9.93 -3.17 6.97
CA GLY A 56 -8.74 -2.32 6.99
C GLY A 56 -7.55 -2.78 6.12
N GLY A 57 -7.59 -4.00 5.56
CA GLY A 57 -6.51 -4.44 4.67
C GLY A 57 -6.69 -3.93 3.23
N PHE A 58 -5.64 -3.38 2.64
CA PHE A 58 -5.72 -2.97 1.24
C PHE A 58 -5.63 -4.15 0.27
N ILE A 59 -6.11 -3.93 -0.95
CA ILE A 59 -6.20 -5.01 -1.94
C ILE A 59 -4.84 -5.26 -2.61
N PRO A 60 -4.52 -6.52 -2.97
CA PRO A 60 -3.22 -6.87 -3.56
C PRO A 60 -2.88 -6.12 -4.84
N GLN A 61 -3.90 -5.73 -5.59
CA GLN A 61 -3.74 -4.99 -6.83
C GLN A 61 -3.06 -3.63 -6.63
N LEU A 62 -3.09 -3.02 -5.42
CA LEU A 62 -2.46 -1.74 -5.14
C LEU A 62 -0.93 -1.85 -5.06
N PRO A 63 -0.34 -2.62 -4.11
CA PRO A 63 1.12 -2.75 -4.05
C PRO A 63 1.71 -3.36 -5.34
N ARG A 64 0.95 -4.20 -6.06
CA ARG A 64 1.35 -4.70 -7.38
C ARG A 64 1.69 -3.59 -8.36
N GLN A 65 0.91 -2.49 -8.37
CA GLN A 65 1.16 -1.35 -9.27
C GLN A 65 2.53 -0.74 -9.02
N GLY A 66 2.83 -0.40 -7.76
CA GLY A 66 4.13 0.18 -7.39
C GLY A 66 5.28 -0.79 -7.63
N ILE A 67 5.14 -2.03 -7.17
CA ILE A 67 6.17 -3.07 -7.29
C ILE A 67 6.57 -3.28 -8.75
N LEU A 68 5.61 -3.51 -9.64
CA LEU A 68 5.92 -3.83 -11.04
C LEU A 68 6.32 -2.62 -11.88
N ARG A 69 5.92 -1.41 -11.49
CA ARG A 69 6.26 -0.17 -12.24
C ARG A 69 7.59 0.43 -11.82
N PHE A 70 7.92 0.38 -10.53
CA PHE A 70 9.00 1.20 -9.97
C PHE A 70 10.18 0.38 -9.44
N THR A 71 10.11 -0.95 -9.53
CA THR A 71 11.23 -1.80 -9.11
C THR A 71 11.64 -2.78 -10.21
N LYS A 72 12.91 -3.13 -10.19
CA LYS A 72 13.46 -4.23 -11.00
C LYS A 72 13.41 -5.54 -10.19
N PRO A 73 13.55 -6.71 -10.86
CA PRO A 73 13.75 -7.98 -10.17
C PRO A 73 14.80 -7.88 -9.05
N PHE A 74 14.48 -8.48 -7.89
CA PHE A 74 15.32 -8.56 -6.70
C PHE A 74 15.63 -7.22 -6.01
N GLU A 75 15.12 -6.09 -6.49
CA GLU A 75 15.22 -4.84 -5.73
C GLU A 75 14.35 -4.89 -4.46
N LEU A 76 14.73 -4.08 -3.46
CA LEU A 76 14.06 -4.04 -2.16
C LEU A 76 12.85 -3.11 -2.17
N VAL A 77 11.75 -3.62 -1.60
CA VAL A 77 10.52 -2.88 -1.27
C VAL A 77 10.37 -2.83 0.25
N ILE A 78 10.04 -1.67 0.79
CA ILE A 78 9.74 -1.48 2.22
C ILE A 78 8.25 -1.18 2.38
N ASP A 79 7.62 -1.78 3.40
CA ASP A 79 6.27 -1.45 3.86
C ASP A 79 6.32 -1.03 5.33
N GLY A 80 6.06 0.25 5.60
CA GLY A 80 6.07 0.81 6.96
C GLY A 80 4.79 0.58 7.76
N PHE A 81 3.73 0.02 7.13
CA PHE A 81 2.46 -0.33 7.78
C PHE A 81 1.99 -1.70 7.30
N LEU A 82 2.79 -2.73 7.58
CA LEU A 82 2.68 -4.04 6.96
C LEU A 82 1.29 -4.70 7.09
N GLY A 83 0.65 -4.53 8.24
CA GLY A 83 -0.67 -5.08 8.51
C GLY A 83 -0.72 -6.59 8.21
N TYR A 84 -1.53 -6.97 7.24
CA TYR A 84 -1.73 -8.36 6.87
C TYR A 84 -0.64 -8.98 5.98
N GLY A 85 0.45 -8.29 5.71
CA GLY A 85 1.55 -8.80 4.89
C GLY A 85 1.29 -8.77 3.36
N THR A 86 0.29 -8.02 2.92
CA THR A 86 -0.11 -7.98 1.50
C THR A 86 1.03 -7.60 0.56
N THR A 87 1.81 -6.58 0.92
CA THR A 87 2.97 -6.13 0.15
C THR A 87 4.03 -7.21 0.02
N LEU A 88 4.36 -7.92 1.10
CA LEU A 88 5.39 -8.96 1.06
C LEU A 88 4.94 -10.20 0.29
N ILE A 89 3.64 -10.52 0.29
CA ILE A 89 3.08 -11.56 -0.58
C ILE A 89 3.28 -11.17 -2.04
N GLU A 90 2.98 -9.92 -2.42
CA GLU A 90 3.21 -9.43 -3.79
C GLU A 90 4.71 -9.40 -4.13
N CYS A 91 5.60 -9.08 -3.18
CA CYS A 91 7.04 -9.16 -3.40
C CYS A 91 7.48 -10.58 -3.80
N LYS A 92 7.03 -11.61 -3.09
CA LYS A 92 7.31 -13.02 -3.43
C LYS A 92 6.78 -13.38 -4.82
N ARG A 93 5.53 -13.00 -5.13
CA ARG A 93 4.90 -13.28 -6.43
C ARG A 93 5.64 -12.69 -7.61
N TRP A 94 6.22 -11.51 -7.41
CA TRP A 94 6.80 -10.75 -8.51
C TRP A 94 8.34 -10.73 -8.48
N GLY A 95 8.97 -11.50 -7.57
CA GLY A 95 10.42 -11.63 -7.50
C GLY A 95 11.11 -10.35 -7.05
N ARG A 96 10.59 -9.71 -6.01
CA ARG A 96 11.22 -8.57 -5.31
C ARG A 96 11.51 -8.95 -3.88
N ASN A 97 12.58 -8.39 -3.33
CA ASN A 97 12.84 -8.50 -1.90
C ASN A 97 11.91 -7.57 -1.13
N GLY A 98 11.58 -7.89 0.10
CA GLY A 98 10.65 -7.09 0.89
C GLY A 98 10.95 -7.06 2.37
N ILE A 99 10.84 -5.89 2.99
CA ILE A 99 10.90 -5.71 4.44
C ILE A 99 9.64 -4.97 4.88
N GLY A 100 8.94 -5.51 5.86
CA GLY A 100 7.75 -4.90 6.42
C GLY A 100 7.85 -4.72 7.92
N VAL A 101 7.43 -3.55 8.41
CA VAL A 101 7.35 -3.23 9.83
C VAL A 101 5.89 -3.19 10.26
N GLU A 102 5.58 -3.85 11.36
CA GLU A 102 4.23 -3.92 11.95
C GLU A 102 4.31 -3.66 13.45
N LEU A 103 3.49 -2.74 13.93
CA LEU A 103 3.47 -2.34 15.33
C LEU A 103 2.87 -3.42 16.23
N SER A 104 1.82 -4.07 15.78
CA SER A 104 1.06 -5.06 16.55
C SER A 104 1.67 -6.44 16.42
N HIS A 105 2.12 -7.03 17.54
CA HIS A 105 2.62 -8.40 17.61
C HIS A 105 1.65 -9.40 16.94
N LYS A 106 0.36 -9.32 17.30
CA LYS A 106 -0.68 -10.18 16.74
C LYS A 106 -0.78 -10.06 15.21
N MET A 107 -0.64 -8.85 14.67
CA MET A 107 -0.68 -8.62 13.23
C MET A 107 0.59 -9.10 12.54
N ALA A 108 1.75 -8.93 13.16
CA ALA A 108 3.03 -9.44 12.67
C ALA A 108 3.03 -10.97 12.58
N ASP A 109 2.48 -11.68 13.57
CA ASP A 109 2.31 -13.13 13.55
C ASP A 109 1.36 -13.58 12.42
N LEU A 110 0.24 -12.88 12.26
CA LEU A 110 -0.71 -13.15 11.20
C LEU A 110 -0.08 -12.92 9.82
N ALA A 111 0.64 -11.82 9.64
CA ALA A 111 1.37 -11.52 8.41
C ALA A 111 2.39 -12.62 8.12
N THR A 112 3.16 -13.04 9.13
CA THR A 112 4.15 -14.13 9.02
C THR A 112 3.49 -15.42 8.54
N SER A 113 2.38 -15.82 9.15
CA SER A 113 1.63 -17.01 8.74
C SER A 113 1.17 -16.94 7.28
N ARG A 114 0.75 -15.78 6.82
CA ARG A 114 0.24 -15.58 5.43
C ARG A 114 1.36 -15.51 4.41
N VAL A 115 2.41 -14.76 4.70
CA VAL A 115 3.58 -14.63 3.83
C VAL A 115 4.31 -15.96 3.68
N THR A 116 4.37 -16.77 4.74
CA THR A 116 4.97 -18.12 4.69
C THR A 116 4.17 -19.07 3.79
N LYS A 117 2.84 -18.96 3.74
CA LYS A 117 1.99 -19.79 2.88
C LYS A 117 2.09 -19.41 1.40
N GLU A 118 2.56 -18.21 1.07
CA GLU A 118 2.71 -17.81 -0.32
C GLU A 118 3.93 -18.51 -0.94
N PRO A 119 3.77 -19.16 -2.11
CA PRO A 119 4.89 -19.70 -2.86
C PRO A 119 5.94 -18.64 -3.17
N ASP A 120 7.20 -19.04 -3.20
CA ASP A 120 8.32 -18.17 -3.54
C ASP A 120 9.13 -18.76 -4.71
N PRO A 121 8.64 -18.61 -5.94
CA PRO A 121 9.29 -19.21 -7.10
C PRO A 121 10.65 -18.57 -7.41
N TYR A 122 10.90 -17.36 -6.90
CA TYR A 122 12.11 -16.60 -7.20
C TYR A 122 13.13 -16.59 -6.04
N LYS A 123 12.79 -17.19 -4.90
CA LYS A 123 13.64 -17.28 -3.71
C LYS A 123 14.11 -15.90 -3.23
N VAL A 124 13.16 -14.97 -3.11
CA VAL A 124 13.44 -13.62 -2.63
C VAL A 124 13.55 -13.58 -1.11
N THR A 125 14.25 -12.57 -0.61
CA THR A 125 14.31 -12.31 0.84
C THR A 125 13.09 -11.49 1.25
N VAL A 126 12.31 -12.02 2.20
CA VAL A 126 11.22 -11.27 2.87
C VAL A 126 11.42 -11.31 4.37
N LYS A 127 11.32 -10.16 5.02
CA LYS A 127 11.50 -10.01 6.47
C LYS A 127 10.34 -9.21 7.07
N ILE A 128 9.80 -9.71 8.16
CA ILE A 128 8.78 -9.04 8.96
C ILE A 128 9.43 -8.63 10.27
N VAL A 129 9.26 -7.38 10.66
CA VAL A 129 9.79 -6.82 11.90
C VAL A 129 8.63 -6.28 12.72
N GLU A 130 8.52 -6.72 13.97
CA GLU A 130 7.66 -6.07 14.94
C GLU A 130 8.34 -4.81 15.43
N GLY A 131 7.75 -3.63 15.17
CA GLY A 131 8.39 -2.35 15.47
C GLY A 131 7.47 -1.16 15.25
N ASP A 132 7.91 -0.02 15.75
CA ASP A 132 7.25 1.28 15.60
C ASP A 132 7.92 2.07 14.48
N SER A 133 7.28 2.16 13.32
CA SER A 133 7.82 2.86 12.16
C SER A 133 8.09 4.35 12.38
N THR A 134 7.51 4.95 13.43
CA THR A 134 7.86 6.34 13.81
C THR A 134 9.24 6.47 14.45
N LYS A 135 9.88 5.33 14.83
CA LYS A 135 11.17 5.29 15.54
C LYS A 135 12.15 4.28 14.96
N GLU A 136 11.69 3.39 14.07
CA GLU A 136 12.52 2.33 13.50
C GLU A 136 13.68 2.94 12.70
N ASP A 137 14.87 2.40 12.90
CA ASP A 137 16.05 2.71 12.08
C ASP A 137 16.05 1.81 10.83
N PHE A 138 15.36 2.28 9.80
CA PHE A 138 15.26 1.52 8.55
C PHE A 138 16.60 1.40 7.81
N ASP A 139 17.56 2.30 8.00
CA ASP A 139 18.90 2.19 7.42
C ASP A 139 19.66 1.01 8.04
N ALA A 140 19.65 0.90 9.36
CA ALA A 140 20.22 -0.27 10.05
C ALA A 140 19.47 -1.55 9.66
N LEU A 141 18.14 -1.53 9.63
CA LEU A 141 17.30 -2.68 9.34
C LEU A 141 17.56 -3.28 7.95
N ILE A 142 17.69 -2.45 6.91
CA ILE A 142 17.99 -2.95 5.56
C ILE A 142 19.40 -3.46 5.45
N LYS A 143 20.38 -2.78 6.09
CA LYS A 143 21.79 -3.17 6.11
C LYS A 143 21.98 -4.52 6.79
N ASP A 144 21.35 -4.76 7.93
CA ASP A 144 21.37 -6.05 8.64
C ASP A 144 20.70 -7.16 7.82
N SER A 145 19.85 -6.79 6.86
CA SER A 145 19.21 -7.71 5.94
C SER A 145 20.00 -7.90 4.63
N GLY A 146 21.17 -7.29 4.49
CA GLY A 146 22.06 -7.44 3.35
C GLY A 146 21.77 -6.49 2.18
N PHE A 147 21.04 -5.39 2.40
CA PHE A 147 20.69 -4.43 1.36
C PHE A 147 21.37 -3.07 1.60
N GLU A 148 21.72 -2.37 0.52
CA GLU A 148 22.29 -1.03 0.57
C GLU A 148 21.21 0.06 0.51
N ASN A 149 20.15 -0.18 -0.24
CA ASN A 149 19.06 0.77 -0.41
C ASN A 149 17.77 0.07 -0.83
N ALA A 150 16.65 0.78 -0.71
CA ALA A 150 15.35 0.38 -1.23
C ALA A 150 15.03 1.14 -2.54
N SER A 151 14.22 0.54 -3.39
CA SER A 151 13.73 1.15 -4.64
C SER A 151 12.32 1.71 -4.51
N LEU A 152 11.54 1.14 -3.61
CA LEU A 152 10.15 1.52 -3.36
C LEU A 152 9.84 1.41 -1.87
N VAL A 153 9.16 2.42 -1.37
CA VAL A 153 8.47 2.38 -0.07
C VAL A 153 6.97 2.43 -0.32
N ILE A 154 6.20 1.62 0.38
CA ILE A 154 4.73 1.60 0.33
C ILE A 154 4.22 1.92 1.73
N LEU A 155 3.32 2.89 1.83
CA LEU A 155 2.70 3.29 3.07
C LEU A 155 1.17 3.27 2.93
N HIS A 156 0.52 2.47 3.77
CA HIS A 156 -0.94 2.47 3.91
C HIS A 156 -1.30 2.74 5.37
N PRO A 157 -1.16 3.98 5.82
CA PRO A 157 -1.43 4.34 7.22
C PRO A 157 -2.91 4.13 7.57
N PRO A 158 -3.25 3.97 8.85
CA PRO A 158 -4.63 4.08 9.29
C PRO A 158 -5.17 5.48 8.93
N TYR A 159 -6.47 5.56 8.63
CA TYR A 159 -7.12 6.84 8.25
C TYR A 159 -7.52 7.61 9.52
N HIS A 160 -6.52 7.97 10.33
CA HIS A 160 -6.69 8.54 11.67
C HIS A 160 -7.63 7.64 12.51
N ASP A 161 -8.62 8.19 13.19
CA ASP A 161 -9.53 7.52 14.12
C ASP A 161 -10.76 6.83 13.47
N ILE A 162 -10.77 6.63 12.13
CA ILE A 162 -11.90 5.97 11.46
C ILE A 162 -12.07 4.52 11.94
N ILE A 163 -10.96 3.81 12.12
CA ILE A 163 -10.93 2.46 12.65
C ILE A 163 -9.93 2.44 13.80
N LYS A 164 -10.41 2.12 14.98
CA LYS A 164 -9.54 1.85 16.13
C LYS A 164 -9.13 0.39 16.09
N TYR A 165 -7.84 0.16 15.88
CA TYR A 165 -7.30 -1.21 15.79
C TYR A 165 -6.93 -1.78 17.16
N ASP A 166 -6.45 -0.93 18.06
CA ASP A 166 -6.00 -1.26 19.41
C ASP A 166 -6.01 -0.01 20.30
N ASP A 167 -5.46 -0.10 21.50
CA ASP A 167 -5.31 1.02 22.45
C ASP A 167 -3.85 1.50 22.57
N ASP A 168 -2.93 1.04 21.70
CA ASP A 168 -1.54 1.44 21.73
C ASP A 168 -1.39 2.88 21.24
N LEU A 169 -0.88 3.78 22.07
CA LEU A 169 -0.69 5.19 21.75
C LEU A 169 0.37 5.43 20.66
N ARG A 170 1.17 4.43 20.32
CA ARG A 170 2.10 4.47 19.19
C ARG A 170 1.40 4.27 17.85
N ASN A 171 0.17 3.75 17.88
CA ASN A 171 -0.62 3.56 16.66
C ASN A 171 -1.20 4.91 16.20
N LEU A 172 -0.98 5.25 14.95
CA LEU A 172 -1.46 6.51 14.35
C LEU A 172 -2.99 6.68 14.46
N CYS A 173 -3.76 5.57 14.56
CA CYS A 173 -5.21 5.65 14.75
C CYS A 173 -5.62 6.17 16.14
N ASN A 174 -4.70 6.21 17.09
CA ASN A 174 -4.92 6.71 18.45
C ASN A 174 -4.32 8.10 18.68
N ALA A 175 -3.88 8.78 17.61
CA ALA A 175 -3.43 10.19 17.70
C ALA A 175 -4.55 11.06 18.26
N SER A 176 -4.20 11.97 19.18
CA SER A 176 -5.16 12.81 19.92
C SER A 176 -5.97 13.75 19.01
N ASP A 177 -5.36 14.16 17.92
CA ASP A 177 -5.91 15.11 16.95
C ASP A 177 -5.23 14.93 15.58
N LEU A 178 -5.70 15.69 14.60
CA LEU A 178 -5.19 15.64 13.23
C LEU A 178 -3.71 16.06 13.13
N GLU A 179 -3.29 17.06 13.89
CA GLU A 179 -1.91 17.55 13.85
C GLU A 179 -0.93 16.50 14.39
N SER A 180 -1.29 15.86 15.50
CA SER A 180 -0.56 14.74 16.08
C SER A 180 -0.46 13.58 15.11
N PHE A 181 -1.56 13.23 14.43
CA PHE A 181 -1.57 12.21 13.37
C PHE A 181 -0.60 12.55 12.25
N LEU A 182 -0.65 13.77 11.73
CA LEU A 182 0.23 14.23 10.64
C LEU A 182 1.69 14.26 11.06
N LYS A 183 1.97 14.64 12.31
CA LYS A 183 3.33 14.57 12.86
C LYS A 183 3.85 13.14 12.91
N MET A 184 3.07 12.19 13.45
CA MET A 184 3.46 10.77 13.48
C MET A 184 3.64 10.21 12.05
N TYR A 185 2.75 10.56 11.12
CA TYR A 185 2.88 10.18 9.71
C TYR A 185 4.20 10.71 9.10
N ARG A 186 4.57 11.97 9.35
CA ARG A 186 5.85 12.54 8.91
C ARG A 186 7.05 11.74 9.44
N ASP A 187 7.01 11.37 10.72
CA ASP A 187 8.07 10.58 11.33
C ASP A 187 8.21 9.22 10.62
N VAL A 188 7.10 8.56 10.27
CA VAL A 188 7.13 7.32 9.47
C VAL A 188 7.70 7.57 8.06
N VAL A 189 7.30 8.64 7.38
CA VAL A 189 7.84 8.98 6.05
C VAL A 189 9.36 9.17 6.15
N LYS A 190 9.86 9.97 7.08
CA LYS A 190 11.30 10.21 7.29
C LYS A 190 12.07 8.92 7.48
N ASN A 191 11.63 8.09 8.43
CA ASN A 191 12.34 6.89 8.81
C ASN A 191 12.31 5.84 7.68
N SER A 192 11.11 5.52 7.16
CA SER A 192 10.96 4.46 6.15
C SER A 192 11.59 4.83 4.80
N THR A 193 11.70 6.11 4.47
CA THR A 193 12.29 6.58 3.22
C THR A 193 13.76 7.02 3.34
N SER A 194 14.34 6.96 4.54
CA SER A 194 15.77 7.20 4.74
C SER A 194 16.61 6.34 3.78
N PRO A 195 16.46 5.00 3.75
CA PRO A 195 17.22 4.12 2.88
C PRO A 195 16.75 4.11 1.42
N LEU A 196 15.74 4.88 1.05
CA LEU A 196 15.26 4.92 -0.32
C LEU A 196 16.31 5.55 -1.24
N LYS A 197 16.70 4.86 -2.30
CA LYS A 197 17.68 5.36 -3.27
C LYS A 197 17.24 6.69 -3.91
N LYS A 198 18.18 7.44 -4.43
CA LYS A 198 17.89 8.62 -5.27
C LYS A 198 16.96 8.20 -6.42
N GLU A 199 16.00 9.05 -6.73
CA GLU A 199 14.95 8.77 -7.71
C GLU A 199 14.08 7.54 -7.42
N GLY A 200 14.24 6.91 -6.25
CA GLY A 200 13.33 5.87 -5.75
C GLY A 200 11.92 6.40 -5.50
N TYR A 201 10.97 5.50 -5.38
CA TYR A 201 9.55 5.86 -5.33
C TYR A 201 8.95 5.60 -3.95
N LEU A 202 7.99 6.44 -3.60
CA LEU A 202 7.10 6.24 -2.46
C LEU A 202 5.66 6.17 -2.97
N GLU A 203 4.95 5.11 -2.61
CA GLU A 203 3.53 4.92 -2.85
C GLU A 203 2.78 5.09 -1.51
N VAL A 204 1.79 5.99 -1.49
CA VAL A 204 0.95 6.20 -0.31
C VAL A 204 -0.50 5.95 -0.68
N VAL A 205 -1.16 5.08 0.07
CA VAL A 205 -2.59 4.79 -0.09
C VAL A 205 -3.33 5.39 1.09
N ILE A 206 -4.31 6.25 0.82
CA ILE A 206 -5.06 6.95 1.87
C ILE A 206 -6.47 7.33 1.37
N GLY A 207 -7.45 7.31 2.27
CA GLY A 207 -8.77 7.87 2.03
C GLY A 207 -9.01 9.10 2.90
N ASP A 208 -10.05 9.87 2.59
CA ASP A 208 -10.50 10.98 3.43
C ASP A 208 -11.42 10.49 4.55
N LYS A 209 -11.70 11.35 5.52
CA LYS A 209 -12.67 11.06 6.58
C LYS A 209 -13.74 12.15 6.66
N TYR A 210 -14.90 11.76 7.19
CA TYR A 210 -16.01 12.66 7.46
C TYR A 210 -16.42 12.51 8.92
N VAL A 211 -16.31 13.58 9.70
CA VAL A 211 -16.60 13.58 11.13
C VAL A 211 -17.28 14.87 11.54
N SER A 212 -18.31 14.79 12.39
CA SER A 212 -19.02 15.94 12.96
C SER A 212 -19.55 16.96 11.94
N GLY A 213 -19.90 16.51 10.74
CA GLY A 213 -20.43 17.38 9.67
C GLY A 213 -19.35 17.95 8.74
N GLU A 214 -18.08 17.65 8.97
CA GLU A 214 -16.96 18.18 8.21
C GLU A 214 -16.24 17.08 7.41
N TRP A 215 -15.82 17.44 6.20
CA TRP A 215 -14.95 16.64 5.35
C TRP A 215 -13.50 16.95 5.68
N ILE A 216 -12.76 15.98 6.19
CA ILE A 216 -11.34 16.09 6.47
C ILE A 216 -10.57 15.48 5.30
N PRO A 217 -9.91 16.29 4.46
CA PRO A 217 -9.22 15.83 3.27
C PRO A 217 -7.84 15.25 3.60
N LEU A 218 -7.82 14.08 4.27
CA LEU A 218 -6.58 13.44 4.72
C LEU A 218 -5.61 13.18 3.56
N GLY A 219 -6.13 12.80 2.39
CA GLY A 219 -5.31 12.57 1.20
C GLY A 219 -4.47 13.78 0.82
N PHE A 220 -5.05 14.98 0.90
CA PHE A 220 -4.35 16.23 0.57
C PHE A 220 -3.37 16.65 1.68
N TYR A 221 -3.71 16.43 2.95
CA TYR A 221 -2.80 16.71 4.04
C TYR A 221 -1.57 15.79 4.00
N VAL A 222 -1.78 14.49 3.87
CA VAL A 222 -0.71 13.49 3.74
C VAL A 222 0.15 13.77 2.50
N MET A 223 -0.46 14.15 1.37
CA MET A 223 0.27 14.56 0.17
C MET A 223 1.19 15.75 0.45
N ARG A 224 0.70 16.78 1.13
CA ARG A 224 1.47 17.97 1.50
C ARG A 224 2.64 17.60 2.41
N GLU A 225 2.36 16.86 3.49
CA GLU A 225 3.41 16.43 4.43
C GLU A 225 4.53 15.65 3.71
N THR A 226 4.15 14.76 2.79
CA THR A 226 5.14 14.01 2.00
C THR A 226 5.97 14.90 1.08
N MET A 227 5.35 15.91 0.46
CA MET A 227 6.07 16.87 -0.39
C MET A 227 7.01 17.75 0.42
N ASP A 228 6.61 18.15 1.63
CA ASP A 228 7.43 18.96 2.55
C ASP A 228 8.66 18.17 3.06
N GLU A 229 8.59 16.83 3.07
CA GLU A 229 9.75 15.94 3.31
C GLU A 229 10.68 15.79 2.07
N GLY A 230 10.51 16.61 1.05
CA GLY A 230 11.41 16.68 -0.10
C GLY A 230 11.05 15.79 -1.27
N PHE A 231 9.89 15.16 -1.26
CA PHE A 231 9.43 14.34 -2.38
C PHE A 231 8.79 15.17 -3.50
N LYS A 232 8.92 14.68 -4.74
CA LYS A 232 8.23 15.21 -5.91
C LYS A 232 7.00 14.36 -6.18
N LEU A 233 5.81 14.95 -6.16
CA LEU A 233 4.59 14.27 -6.60
C LEU A 233 4.68 13.92 -8.08
N LYS A 234 4.44 12.65 -8.41
CA LYS A 234 4.46 12.11 -9.79
C LYS A 234 3.07 11.91 -10.34
N SER A 235 2.17 11.36 -9.52
CA SER A 235 0.77 11.17 -9.92
C SER A 235 -0.13 11.01 -8.70
N ILE A 236 -1.40 11.39 -8.91
CA ILE A 236 -2.53 11.09 -8.04
C ILE A 236 -3.42 10.13 -8.81
N CYS A 237 -3.61 8.93 -8.28
CA CYS A 237 -4.55 7.98 -8.84
C CYS A 237 -5.75 7.85 -7.89
N ILE A 238 -6.92 7.69 -8.47
CA ILE A 238 -8.18 7.50 -7.75
C ILE A 238 -8.64 6.06 -7.96
N LYS A 239 -8.77 5.32 -6.88
CA LYS A 239 -9.30 3.96 -6.94
C LYS A 239 -10.73 3.95 -6.40
N ASN A 240 -11.64 3.29 -7.11
CA ASN A 240 -13.01 3.10 -6.65
C ASN A 240 -13.06 2.23 -5.38
N ILE A 241 -13.98 2.56 -4.49
CA ILE A 241 -14.42 1.67 -3.42
C ILE A 241 -15.80 1.16 -3.85
N GLU A 242 -15.85 -0.10 -4.26
CA GLU A 242 -17.12 -0.80 -4.41
C GLU A 242 -17.72 -1.05 -3.01
N GLU A 243 -18.77 -1.74 -2.84
CA GLU A 243 -19.45 -1.86 -1.57
C GLU A 243 -18.57 -2.43 -0.44
N THR A 244 -18.33 -1.65 0.61
CA THR A 244 -17.79 -2.19 1.86
C THR A 244 -18.89 -2.96 2.61
N MET A 245 -18.58 -4.16 3.09
CA MET A 245 -19.53 -5.02 3.82
C MET A 245 -20.18 -4.29 5.02
N ALA A 246 -19.41 -3.45 5.72
CA ALA A 246 -19.89 -2.66 6.85
C ALA A 246 -20.99 -1.63 6.50
N LYS A 247 -21.08 -1.22 5.25
CA LYS A 247 -22.03 -0.17 4.81
C LYS A 247 -23.22 -0.71 4.00
N ARG A 248 -23.24 -2.00 3.62
CA ARG A 248 -24.32 -2.60 2.78
C ARG A 248 -25.71 -2.39 3.36
N HIS A 249 -25.89 -2.64 4.64
CA HIS A 249 -27.19 -2.54 5.31
C HIS A 249 -27.64 -1.10 5.60
N MET A 250 -26.74 -0.12 5.47
CA MET A 250 -27.00 1.28 5.83
C MET A 250 -26.87 2.24 4.64
N ILE A 251 -26.72 1.73 3.43
CA ILE A 251 -26.41 2.55 2.25
C ILE A 251 -27.46 3.64 1.97
N ASN A 252 -28.74 3.31 2.15
CA ASN A 252 -29.84 4.26 1.95
C ASN A 252 -29.86 5.36 3.03
N LEU A 253 -29.53 5.00 4.27
CA LEU A 253 -29.41 5.96 5.36
C LEU A 253 -28.23 6.92 5.11
N TRP A 254 -27.10 6.42 4.65
CA TRP A 254 -25.95 7.25 4.30
C TRP A 254 -26.24 8.17 3.11
N LYS A 255 -26.90 7.67 2.06
CA LYS A 255 -27.35 8.50 0.93
C LYS A 255 -28.27 9.63 1.39
N PHE A 256 -29.24 9.33 2.25
CA PHE A 256 -30.13 10.34 2.82
C PHE A 256 -29.36 11.38 3.65
N ARG A 257 -28.44 10.93 4.51
CA ARG A 257 -27.64 11.85 5.35
C ARG A 257 -26.76 12.76 4.51
N THR A 258 -26.12 12.25 3.45
CA THR A 258 -25.30 13.08 2.57
C THR A 258 -26.11 14.11 1.81
N LEU A 259 -27.30 13.75 1.30
CA LEU A 259 -28.21 14.71 0.67
C LEU A 259 -28.64 15.81 1.64
N LYS A 260 -28.93 15.46 2.90
CA LYS A 260 -29.34 16.42 3.92
C LYS A 260 -28.19 17.34 4.35
N SER A 261 -26.96 16.85 4.43
CA SER A 261 -25.77 17.59 4.87
C SER A 261 -25.08 18.37 3.75
N GLY A 262 -25.47 18.17 2.48
CA GLY A 262 -24.78 18.75 1.33
C GLY A 262 -23.42 18.08 1.02
N SER A 263 -23.12 16.93 1.66
CA SER A 263 -21.88 16.18 1.43
C SER A 263 -22.08 15.09 0.39
N HIS A 264 -21.00 14.34 0.11
CA HIS A 264 -21.04 13.16 -0.77
C HIS A 264 -20.56 11.92 -0.03
N PHE A 265 -21.04 10.77 -0.46
CA PHE A 265 -20.62 9.49 0.09
C PHE A 265 -19.29 9.05 -0.52
N PHE A 266 -18.28 8.77 0.33
CA PHE A 266 -16.98 8.30 -0.13
C PHE A 266 -17.06 7.02 -0.95
N LYS A 267 -16.57 7.08 -2.15
CA LYS A 267 -16.49 5.96 -3.10
C LYS A 267 -15.08 5.80 -3.69
N HIS A 268 -14.07 6.39 -3.06
CA HIS A 268 -12.70 6.36 -3.56
C HIS A 268 -11.67 6.39 -2.45
N GLU A 269 -10.47 5.97 -2.82
CA GLU A 269 -9.20 6.15 -2.12
C GLU A 269 -8.21 6.79 -3.06
N TYR A 270 -7.24 7.51 -2.52
CA TYR A 270 -6.12 8.05 -3.27
C TYR A 270 -4.96 7.07 -3.23
N ILE A 271 -4.28 6.94 -4.37
CA ILE A 271 -2.98 6.32 -4.47
C ILE A 271 -2.04 7.41 -4.98
N LEU A 272 -1.15 7.85 -4.11
CA LEU A 272 -0.24 8.96 -4.35
C LEU A 272 1.14 8.39 -4.64
N PHE A 273 1.70 8.71 -5.80
CA PHE A 273 3.04 8.31 -6.18
C PHE A 273 3.98 9.50 -6.12
N PHE A 274 5.05 9.32 -5.38
CA PHE A 274 6.10 10.33 -5.23
C PHE A 274 7.45 9.75 -5.65
N GLN A 275 8.37 10.64 -6.00
CA GLN A 275 9.74 10.29 -6.30
C GLN A 275 10.68 11.09 -5.40
N LYS A 276 11.66 10.42 -4.79
CA LYS A 276 12.72 11.07 -4.02
C LYS A 276 13.53 11.96 -4.95
N ARG A 277 13.76 13.20 -4.57
CA ARG A 277 14.58 14.13 -5.37
C ARG A 277 16.03 13.61 -5.45
N ALA A 278 16.68 13.95 -6.57
CA ALA A 278 18.07 13.54 -6.83
C ALA A 278 19.06 14.13 -5.83
#